data_f8646d20ade4282a440eac065cf9d827
#
_entry.id   f8646d20ade4282a440eac065cf9d827
#
_cell.length_a   1.000
_cell.length_b   1.000
_cell.length_c   1.000
_cell.angle_alpha   90.00
_cell.angle_beta   90.00
_cell.angle_gamma   90.00
#
_symmetry.space_group_name_H-M   'P 1'
#
loop_
_entity.id
_entity.type
_entity.pdbx_description
1 polymer ?
#
loop_
_entity_poly.entity_id
_entity_poly.type
_entity_poly.pdbx_seq_one_letter_code
_entity_poly.pdbx_strand_id
1 'polypeptide(L)'
;MRDFLGFGETLMDHADPRGGSTGSRDLYARHRAMRERLRAAQRQGRMAVLDIGSFKICCAIIEFDGDIASPRVLGVAQLRSRGVRAGVIVDMAEAEQAIRQDVAQTERAAGVRVYHALATLTGGFPRSQTAAAEVAVSEGGRVTEADVVHALRACKIPSSGPAETAEARTTLHAQPVSWTLDGEHGLRDPKGLSGRRLGVDLHILTVAESAMRNVATALLSADLEPVGVVSTAYASALSCLMGDEQDHGAACIDLGGGASAVSLFLRGRLVFADLVRLGGEHVTLDVSRGFGFDFDAAERLKILEGSAIALGSSMRGAIGVG
;
A
#
# COMPACT_ATOMS: atom_id res chain seq x y z
N MET A 1 -14.00 4.11 4.25
CA MET A 1 -13.64 4.98 3.12
C MET A 1 -13.32 6.41 3.54
N ARG A 2 -13.99 6.99 4.55
CA ARG A 2 -13.54 8.26 5.18
C ARG A 2 -12.10 8.20 5.66
N ASP A 3 -11.66 7.06 6.18
CA ASP A 3 -10.29 6.86 6.65
C ASP A 3 -9.29 6.58 5.52
N PHE A 4 -9.75 6.19 4.33
CA PHE A 4 -8.88 5.95 3.18
C PHE A 4 -8.51 7.22 2.41
N LEU A 5 -9.45 8.15 2.26
CA LEU A 5 -9.25 9.45 1.60
C LEU A 5 -9.39 10.64 2.56
N GLY A 6 -10.19 10.49 3.61
CA GLY A 6 -10.32 11.42 4.69
C GLY A 6 -9.31 11.13 5.76
N PHE A 7 -8.02 11.19 5.42
CA PHE A 7 -6.98 11.28 6.41
C PHE A 7 -7.30 12.49 7.29
N GLY A 8 -8.14 12.25 8.29
CA GLY A 8 -8.23 13.17 9.40
C GLY A 8 -6.80 13.46 9.78
N GLU A 9 -6.39 14.64 9.66
CA GLU A 9 -5.23 15.40 10.09
C GLU A 9 -3.98 14.64 10.61
N THR A 10 -4.00 13.30 10.69
CA THR A 10 -2.93 12.46 11.21
C THR A 10 -2.06 11.98 10.05
N LEU A 11 -0.79 12.32 10.09
CA LEU A 11 0.28 12.00 9.15
C LEU A 11 0.23 10.55 8.68
N MET A 12 -0.32 10.28 7.52
CA MET A 12 0.03 9.12 6.73
C MET A 12 1.02 9.57 5.65
N ASP A 13 2.24 9.08 5.73
CA ASP A 13 3.25 9.32 4.73
C ASP A 13 3.14 8.26 3.65
N HIS A 14 2.67 8.66 2.51
CA HIS A 14 2.81 7.88 1.29
C HIS A 14 4.07 8.38 0.58
N ALA A 15 4.97 7.50 0.23
CA ALA A 15 6.23 7.88 -0.36
C ALA A 15 6.05 8.73 -1.63
N ASP A 16 6.79 9.82 -1.70
CA ASP A 16 6.96 10.56 -2.94
C ASP A 16 7.84 9.72 -3.88
N PRO A 17 7.33 9.29 -5.03
CA PRO A 17 8.09 8.46 -5.96
C PRO A 17 9.33 9.15 -6.56
N ARG A 18 9.48 10.47 -6.38
CA ARG A 18 10.56 11.27 -6.95
C ARG A 18 11.69 11.62 -5.97
N GLY A 19 11.59 11.21 -4.70
CA GLY A 19 12.46 11.70 -3.63
C GLY A 19 13.60 10.78 -3.22
N GLY A 20 14.79 11.33 -3.04
CA GLY A 20 15.98 10.67 -2.53
C GLY A 20 16.05 10.60 -0.99
N SER A 21 17.14 10.06 -0.44
CA SER A 21 17.38 9.62 0.95
C SER A 21 17.01 10.61 2.07
N THR A 22 16.66 10.12 3.25
CA THR A 22 15.70 10.70 4.15
C THR A 22 16.11 10.83 5.60
N GLY A 23 16.00 12.04 6.14
CA GLY A 23 15.85 12.33 7.57
C GLY A 23 14.39 12.72 7.89
N SER A 24 13.98 12.73 9.15
CA SER A 24 12.60 13.03 9.60
C SER A 24 12.03 14.37 9.09
N ARG A 25 12.87 15.36 8.78
CA ARG A 25 12.45 16.64 8.20
C ARG A 25 11.92 16.49 6.79
N ASP A 26 12.43 15.52 6.04
CA ASP A 26 12.05 15.25 4.66
C ASP A 26 10.71 14.50 4.58
N LEU A 27 10.40 13.65 5.58
CA LEU A 27 9.14 12.93 5.69
C LEU A 27 7.92 13.88 5.70
N TYR A 28 8.00 14.93 6.51
CA TYR A 28 6.92 15.92 6.61
C TYR A 28 6.75 16.74 5.31
N ALA A 29 7.87 17.11 4.67
CA ALA A 29 7.84 17.81 3.39
C ALA A 29 7.25 16.96 2.27
N ARG A 30 7.58 15.68 2.24
CA ARG A 30 7.02 14.71 1.28
C ARG A 30 5.53 14.51 1.46
N HIS A 31 5.07 14.32 2.69
CA HIS A 31 3.65 14.21 3.01
C HIS A 31 2.87 15.45 2.56
N ARG A 32 3.42 16.64 2.80
CA ARG A 32 2.82 17.89 2.33
C ARG A 32 2.72 17.94 0.81
N ALA A 33 3.80 17.62 0.10
CA ALA A 33 3.83 17.61 -1.35
C ALA A 33 2.82 16.61 -1.95
N MET A 34 2.71 15.43 -1.36
CA MET A 34 1.72 14.44 -1.76
C MET A 34 0.29 14.93 -1.52
N ARG A 35 -0.01 15.51 -0.35
CA ARG A 35 -1.35 16.10 -0.10
C ARG A 35 -1.69 17.18 -1.11
N GLU A 36 -0.73 17.98 -1.54
CA GLU A 36 -0.91 19.00 -2.57
C GLU A 36 -1.23 18.36 -3.93
N ARG A 37 -0.54 17.28 -4.33
CA ARG A 37 -0.84 16.52 -5.55
C ARG A 37 -2.21 15.85 -5.49
N LEU A 38 -2.53 15.19 -4.37
CA LEU A 38 -3.84 14.58 -4.19
C LEU A 38 -4.96 15.63 -4.28
N ARG A 39 -4.80 16.79 -3.64
CA ARG A 39 -5.75 17.90 -3.75
C ARG A 39 -5.83 18.46 -5.17
N ALA A 40 -4.72 18.46 -5.93
CA ALA A 40 -4.73 18.85 -7.32
C ALA A 40 -5.54 17.87 -8.18
N ALA A 41 -5.32 16.57 -8.00
CA ALA A 41 -6.11 15.53 -8.67
C ALA A 41 -7.60 15.62 -8.31
N GLN A 42 -7.92 15.84 -7.03
CA GLN A 42 -9.29 16.04 -6.55
C GLN A 42 -9.96 17.27 -7.18
N ARG A 43 -9.22 18.39 -7.33
CA ARG A 43 -9.75 19.60 -8.02
C ARG A 43 -10.03 19.35 -9.49
N GLN A 44 -9.31 18.43 -10.14
CA GLN A 44 -9.62 17.96 -11.49
C GLN A 44 -10.83 17.01 -11.52
N GLY A 45 -11.30 16.58 -10.36
CA GLY A 45 -12.49 15.76 -10.18
C GLY A 45 -12.31 14.28 -10.48
N ARG A 46 -11.15 13.85 -11.04
CA ARG A 46 -10.94 12.47 -11.49
C ARG A 46 -9.51 12.02 -11.32
N MET A 47 -9.31 10.70 -11.07
CA MET A 47 -7.99 10.07 -11.08
C MET A 47 -8.09 8.58 -11.37
N ALA A 48 -7.00 7.98 -11.82
CA ALA A 48 -6.82 6.54 -11.89
C ALA A 48 -6.36 5.98 -10.54
N VAL A 49 -6.80 4.79 -10.24
CA VAL A 49 -6.27 3.94 -9.17
C VAL A 49 -5.78 2.65 -9.82
N LEU A 50 -4.49 2.34 -9.71
CA LEU A 50 -3.89 1.17 -10.31
C LEU A 50 -3.41 0.19 -9.25
N ASP A 51 -3.84 -1.05 -9.37
CA ASP A 51 -3.25 -2.19 -8.66
C ASP A 51 -2.29 -2.92 -9.62
N ILE A 52 -0.99 -2.85 -9.32
CA ILE A 52 0.08 -3.42 -10.17
C ILE A 52 0.53 -4.74 -9.54
N GLY A 53 -0.22 -5.80 -9.83
CA GLY A 53 0.06 -7.15 -9.35
C GLY A 53 0.92 -7.99 -10.28
N SER A 54 1.43 -9.13 -9.81
CA SER A 54 2.21 -10.08 -10.61
C SER A 54 1.36 -10.82 -11.65
N PHE A 55 0.12 -11.14 -11.31
CA PHE A 55 -0.79 -11.89 -12.19
C PHE A 55 -1.64 -10.98 -13.07
N LYS A 56 -2.13 -9.89 -12.51
CA LYS A 56 -2.98 -8.90 -13.18
C LYS A 56 -2.60 -7.48 -12.83
N ILE A 57 -2.85 -6.56 -13.75
CA ILE A 57 -2.95 -5.12 -13.49
C ILE A 57 -4.42 -4.78 -13.54
N CYS A 58 -4.88 -3.96 -12.61
CA CYS A 58 -6.26 -3.49 -12.55
C CYS A 58 -6.24 -1.96 -12.43
N CYS A 59 -6.95 -1.30 -13.33
CA CYS A 59 -7.14 0.15 -13.30
C CYS A 59 -8.61 0.48 -13.06
N ALA A 60 -8.87 1.37 -12.12
CA ALA A 60 -10.18 1.97 -11.91
C ALA A 60 -10.07 3.49 -12.07
N ILE A 61 -11.00 4.10 -12.78
CA ILE A 61 -11.14 5.55 -12.82
C ILE A 61 -12.23 5.96 -11.86
N ILE A 62 -11.87 6.85 -10.93
CA ILE A 62 -12.77 7.38 -9.91
C ILE A 62 -13.00 8.87 -10.12
N GLU A 63 -14.21 9.32 -9.79
CA GLU A 63 -14.63 10.72 -9.82
C GLU A 63 -15.02 11.17 -8.41
N PHE A 64 -14.58 12.37 -8.05
CA PHE A 64 -14.92 13.04 -6.81
C PHE A 64 -16.02 14.05 -7.07
N ASP A 65 -17.21 13.80 -6.61
CA ASP A 65 -18.36 14.71 -6.72
C ASP A 65 -18.54 15.45 -5.38
N GLY A 66 -17.61 16.36 -5.10
CA GLY A 66 -17.62 17.21 -3.89
C GLY A 66 -17.28 16.48 -2.58
N ASP A 67 -17.57 15.19 -2.44
CA ASP A 67 -17.21 14.38 -1.26
C ASP A 67 -16.06 13.42 -1.61
N ILE A 68 -14.90 13.70 -1.02
CA ILE A 68 -13.69 12.87 -1.15
C ILE A 68 -13.89 11.47 -0.53
N ALA A 69 -14.79 11.36 0.43
CA ALA A 69 -15.01 10.11 1.16
C ALA A 69 -15.84 9.08 0.38
N SER A 70 -16.51 9.51 -0.68
CA SER A 70 -17.41 8.66 -1.47
C SER A 70 -17.18 8.85 -2.98
N PRO A 71 -16.00 8.50 -3.51
CA PRO A 71 -15.74 8.62 -4.94
C PRO A 71 -16.63 7.65 -5.72
N ARG A 72 -17.06 8.10 -6.90
CA ARG A 72 -17.82 7.27 -7.84
C ARG A 72 -16.86 6.57 -8.81
N VAL A 73 -17.00 5.26 -9.00
CA VAL A 73 -16.25 4.52 -10.02
C VAL A 73 -16.91 4.75 -11.38
N LEU A 74 -16.16 5.29 -12.34
CA LEU A 74 -16.60 5.54 -13.71
C LEU A 74 -16.35 4.37 -14.64
N GLY A 75 -15.25 3.64 -14.44
CA GLY A 75 -14.88 2.49 -15.24
C GLY A 75 -13.79 1.69 -14.57
N VAL A 76 -13.73 0.40 -14.92
CA VAL A 76 -12.70 -0.53 -14.45
C VAL A 76 -12.27 -1.38 -15.62
N ALA A 77 -10.97 -1.61 -15.76
CA ALA A 77 -10.41 -2.64 -16.61
C ALA A 77 -9.40 -3.47 -15.85
N GLN A 78 -9.12 -4.65 -16.38
CA GLN A 78 -8.16 -5.57 -15.81
C GLN A 78 -7.50 -6.34 -16.95
N LEU A 79 -6.17 -6.35 -16.97
CA LEU A 79 -5.37 -7.10 -17.93
C LEU A 79 -4.40 -8.05 -17.24
N ARG A 80 -3.99 -9.09 -17.97
CA ARG A 80 -2.89 -9.94 -17.51
C ARG A 80 -1.61 -9.11 -17.35
N SER A 81 -0.97 -9.22 -16.20
CA SER A 81 0.27 -8.51 -15.91
C SER A 81 1.42 -9.05 -16.77
N ARG A 82 2.29 -8.14 -17.16
CA ARG A 82 3.56 -8.44 -17.81
C ARG A 82 4.65 -7.58 -17.18
N GLY A 83 5.89 -8.08 -17.16
CA GLY A 83 7.02 -7.35 -16.60
C GLY A 83 7.00 -7.20 -15.08
N VAL A 84 6.06 -7.83 -14.36
CA VAL A 84 5.94 -7.77 -12.89
C VAL A 84 6.13 -9.16 -12.29
N ARG A 85 7.01 -9.29 -11.29
CA ARG A 85 7.24 -10.55 -10.57
C ARG A 85 7.36 -10.29 -9.08
N ALA A 86 6.68 -11.11 -8.27
CA ALA A 86 6.64 -10.97 -6.81
C ALA A 86 6.35 -9.52 -6.36
N GLY A 87 5.43 -8.83 -7.07
CA GLY A 87 4.98 -7.48 -6.76
C GLY A 87 5.97 -6.37 -7.09
N VAL A 88 7.03 -6.64 -7.87
CA VAL A 88 7.97 -5.62 -8.35
C VAL A 88 8.10 -5.67 -9.87
N ILE A 89 8.32 -4.52 -10.49
CA ILE A 89 8.60 -4.41 -11.92
C ILE A 89 10.02 -4.94 -12.17
N VAL A 90 10.14 -5.97 -13.01
CA VAL A 90 11.38 -6.63 -13.40
C VAL A 90 11.71 -6.43 -14.89
N ASP A 91 10.70 -6.11 -15.71
CA ASP A 91 10.84 -5.68 -17.09
C ASP A 91 10.01 -4.41 -17.29
N MET A 92 10.72 -3.30 -17.48
CA MET A 92 10.08 -1.98 -17.55
C MET A 92 9.24 -1.83 -18.82
N ALA A 93 9.74 -2.28 -19.96
CA ALA A 93 9.07 -2.13 -21.26
C ALA A 93 7.75 -2.90 -21.30
N GLU A 94 7.74 -4.14 -20.82
CA GLU A 94 6.53 -4.95 -20.72
C GLU A 94 5.53 -4.38 -19.72
N ALA A 95 6.00 -3.91 -18.56
CA ALA A 95 5.14 -3.32 -17.53
C ALA A 95 4.49 -2.00 -18.03
N GLU A 96 5.28 -1.11 -18.65
CA GLU A 96 4.77 0.14 -19.24
C GLU A 96 3.70 -0.14 -20.30
N GLN A 97 3.95 -1.10 -21.19
CA GLN A 97 2.98 -1.47 -22.21
C GLN A 97 1.68 -1.99 -21.60
N ALA A 98 1.78 -2.87 -20.59
CA ALA A 98 0.61 -3.44 -19.92
C ALA A 98 -0.19 -2.36 -19.19
N ILE A 99 0.48 -1.47 -18.44
CA ILE A 99 -0.16 -0.34 -17.74
C ILE A 99 -0.85 0.59 -18.74
N ARG A 100 -0.17 0.97 -19.81
CA ARG A 100 -0.74 1.85 -20.86
C ARG A 100 -1.99 1.25 -21.51
N GLN A 101 -1.97 -0.06 -21.77
CA GLN A 101 -3.10 -0.77 -22.35
C GLN A 101 -4.29 -0.80 -21.40
N ASP A 102 -4.05 -1.09 -20.11
CA ASP A 102 -5.09 -1.18 -19.08
C ASP A 102 -5.74 0.20 -18.83
N VAL A 103 -4.92 1.25 -18.71
CA VAL A 103 -5.39 2.63 -18.57
C VAL A 103 -6.25 3.04 -19.79
N ALA A 104 -5.77 2.80 -21.01
CA ALA A 104 -6.50 3.13 -22.22
C ALA A 104 -7.83 2.36 -22.33
N GLN A 105 -7.90 1.12 -21.87
CA GLN A 105 -9.14 0.36 -21.81
C GLN A 105 -10.09 0.92 -20.76
N THR A 106 -9.58 1.29 -19.60
CA THR A 106 -10.37 1.91 -18.53
C THR A 106 -10.92 3.27 -18.93
N GLU A 107 -10.12 4.11 -19.60
CA GLU A 107 -10.54 5.41 -20.14
C GLU A 107 -11.69 5.25 -21.15
N ARG A 108 -11.59 4.25 -22.03
CA ARG A 108 -12.68 3.94 -22.98
C ARG A 108 -13.96 3.50 -22.27
N ALA A 109 -13.84 2.65 -21.24
CA ALA A 109 -14.99 2.20 -20.45
C ALA A 109 -15.62 3.34 -19.64
N ALA A 110 -14.80 4.25 -19.12
CA ALA A 110 -15.25 5.41 -18.34
C ALA A 110 -15.74 6.59 -19.23
N GLY A 111 -15.38 6.61 -20.50
CA GLY A 111 -15.66 7.72 -21.41
C GLY A 111 -14.90 9.01 -21.09
N VAL A 112 -13.82 8.93 -20.32
CA VAL A 112 -13.03 10.09 -19.86
C VAL A 112 -11.54 9.78 -19.87
N ARG A 113 -10.71 10.84 -19.96
CA ARG A 113 -9.27 10.75 -19.77
C ARG A 113 -8.87 11.17 -18.35
N VAL A 114 -7.75 10.61 -17.89
CA VAL A 114 -7.15 10.92 -16.59
C VAL A 114 -5.66 11.20 -16.75
N TYR A 115 -5.13 12.04 -15.85
CA TYR A 115 -3.72 12.48 -15.87
C TYR A 115 -3.01 12.22 -14.54
N HIS A 116 -3.74 11.77 -13.52
CA HIS A 116 -3.23 11.52 -12.19
C HIS A 116 -3.53 10.07 -11.79
N ALA A 117 -2.58 9.44 -11.11
CA ALA A 117 -2.74 8.08 -10.65
C ALA A 117 -2.26 7.87 -9.22
N LEU A 118 -3.03 7.12 -8.45
CA LEU A 118 -2.61 6.45 -7.22
C LEU A 118 -2.31 4.99 -7.59
N ALA A 119 -1.15 4.45 -7.19
CA ALA A 119 -0.81 3.07 -7.47
C ALA A 119 -0.54 2.28 -6.18
N THR A 120 -0.73 0.95 -6.24
CA THR A 120 -0.27 0.05 -5.19
C THR A 120 1.16 -0.42 -5.44
N LEU A 121 1.85 -0.79 -4.37
CA LEU A 121 3.13 -1.49 -4.38
C LEU A 121 3.03 -2.69 -3.44
N THR A 122 3.12 -3.89 -4.01
CA THR A 122 3.10 -5.15 -3.25
C THR A 122 4.48 -5.53 -2.75
N GLY A 123 5.47 -5.50 -3.64
CA GLY A 123 6.84 -5.94 -3.38
C GLY A 123 7.78 -4.85 -2.88
N GLY A 124 9.08 -4.98 -3.22
CA GLY A 124 10.10 -4.01 -2.81
C GLY A 124 10.65 -4.25 -1.42
N PHE A 125 10.56 -5.48 -0.91
CA PHE A 125 11.10 -5.87 0.41
C PHE A 125 10.58 -4.96 1.53
N PRO A 126 9.27 -4.93 1.79
CA PRO A 126 8.70 -4.13 2.85
C PRO A 126 9.35 -4.48 4.20
N ARG A 127 9.53 -3.47 5.05
CA ARG A 127 10.01 -3.65 6.44
C ARG A 127 9.21 -2.74 7.34
N SER A 128 8.57 -3.33 8.33
CA SER A 128 7.92 -2.63 9.43
C SER A 128 8.93 -2.29 10.51
N GLN A 129 8.89 -1.05 10.98
CA GLN A 129 9.72 -0.55 12.06
C GLN A 129 8.88 0.36 12.95
N THR A 130 9.31 0.53 14.19
CA THR A 130 8.72 1.50 15.12
C THR A 130 9.76 2.55 15.50
N ALA A 131 9.30 3.79 15.63
CA ALA A 131 10.08 4.87 16.21
C ALA A 131 9.23 5.55 17.28
N ALA A 132 9.87 5.99 18.36
CA ALA A 132 9.21 6.71 19.42
C ALA A 132 9.92 8.03 19.67
N ALA A 133 9.16 9.03 20.09
CA ALA A 133 9.69 10.30 20.58
C ALA A 133 8.79 10.84 21.67
N GLU A 134 9.39 11.67 22.53
CA GLU A 134 8.69 12.42 23.55
C GLU A 134 9.20 13.86 23.55
N VAL A 135 8.28 14.83 23.63
CA VAL A 135 8.56 16.25 23.60
C VAL A 135 7.81 16.96 24.75
N ALA A 136 8.34 18.11 25.16
CA ALA A 136 7.61 18.97 26.08
C ALA A 136 6.43 19.63 25.35
N VAL A 137 5.27 19.70 26.00
CA VAL A 137 4.10 20.46 25.54
C VAL A 137 4.39 21.96 25.69
N SER A 138 3.95 22.75 24.74
CA SER A 138 4.12 24.20 24.71
C SER A 138 3.60 24.92 25.95
N GLU A 139 4.02 26.16 26.17
CA GLU A 139 3.55 27.00 27.26
C GLU A 139 2.00 27.11 27.25
N GLY A 140 1.38 26.88 28.41
CA GLY A 140 -0.07 26.77 28.57
C GLY A 140 -0.54 25.36 28.89
N GLY A 141 0.33 24.34 28.75
CA GLY A 141 0.10 22.97 29.19
C GLY A 141 -1.08 22.26 28.49
N ARG A 142 -1.51 22.75 27.33
CA ARG A 142 -2.55 22.13 26.51
C ARG A 142 -1.95 21.73 25.16
N VAL A 143 -2.11 20.47 24.80
CA VAL A 143 -1.56 19.93 23.54
C VAL A 143 -2.20 20.62 22.33
N THR A 144 -1.38 21.20 21.49
CA THR A 144 -1.76 21.88 20.25
C THR A 144 -1.35 21.05 19.04
N GLU A 145 -1.82 21.45 17.84
CA GLU A 145 -1.35 20.86 16.58
C GLU A 145 0.16 21.02 16.38
N ALA A 146 0.73 22.13 16.85
CA ALA A 146 2.18 22.37 16.79
C ALA A 146 2.96 21.36 17.64
N ASP A 147 2.45 20.99 18.82
CA ASP A 147 3.05 19.97 19.68
C ASP A 147 3.00 18.59 19.04
N VAL A 148 1.88 18.22 18.40
CA VAL A 148 1.73 16.98 17.64
C VAL A 148 2.75 16.93 16.51
N VAL A 149 2.86 17.97 15.71
CA VAL A 149 3.86 18.07 14.62
C VAL A 149 5.28 18.01 15.17
N HIS A 150 5.56 18.66 16.32
CA HIS A 150 6.86 18.62 16.97
C HIS A 150 7.22 17.20 17.41
N ALA A 151 6.32 16.48 18.06
CA ALA A 151 6.51 15.09 18.47
C ALA A 151 6.82 14.17 17.27
N LEU A 152 6.05 14.29 16.20
CA LEU A 152 6.25 13.51 14.98
C LEU A 152 7.61 13.80 14.31
N ARG A 153 8.03 15.06 14.30
CA ARG A 153 9.36 15.45 13.78
C ARG A 153 10.51 15.00 14.66
N ALA A 154 10.30 14.82 15.94
CA ALA A 154 11.30 14.32 16.88
C ALA A 154 11.56 12.81 16.71
N CYS A 155 10.63 12.05 16.10
CA CYS A 155 10.85 10.65 15.81
C CYS A 155 12.04 10.48 14.86
N LYS A 156 13.04 9.75 15.32
CA LYS A 156 14.17 9.35 14.48
C LYS A 156 13.79 8.09 13.72
N ILE A 157 13.66 8.22 12.41
CA ILE A 157 13.46 7.06 11.55
C ILE A 157 14.76 6.26 11.54
N PRO A 158 14.71 4.96 11.92
CA PRO A 158 15.91 4.14 11.90
C PRO A 158 16.51 4.12 10.49
N SER A 159 17.78 4.50 10.35
CA SER A 159 18.51 4.33 9.09
C SER A 159 18.64 2.85 8.81
N SER A 160 18.31 2.44 7.58
CA SER A 160 18.32 1.04 7.18
C SER A 160 19.76 0.51 7.11
N GLY A 161 20.18 -0.26 8.12
CA GLY A 161 21.36 -1.14 8.07
C GLY A 161 22.75 -0.47 7.96
N PRO A 162 23.80 -1.29 8.00
CA PRO A 162 25.18 -0.81 7.81
C PRO A 162 25.35 -0.23 6.40
N ALA A 163 26.02 0.92 6.31
CA ALA A 163 26.15 1.74 5.11
C ALA A 163 26.81 1.04 3.89
N GLU A 164 27.44 -0.11 4.09
CA GLU A 164 28.25 -0.78 3.07
C GLU A 164 27.51 -1.85 2.22
N THR A 165 26.31 -2.28 2.65
CA THR A 165 25.55 -3.34 1.93
C THR A 165 24.05 -3.07 1.83
N ALA A 166 23.55 -1.96 2.34
CA ALA A 166 22.12 -1.69 2.40
C ALA A 166 21.63 -1.06 1.09
N GLU A 167 20.74 -1.77 0.40
CA GLU A 167 19.91 -1.19 -0.65
C GLU A 167 19.23 0.08 -0.12
N ALA A 168 19.28 1.16 -0.90
CA ALA A 168 18.64 2.43 -0.52
C ALA A 168 17.14 2.20 -0.31
N ARG A 169 16.65 2.64 0.84
CA ARG A 169 15.24 2.44 1.24
C ARG A 169 14.52 3.78 1.35
N THR A 170 13.25 3.74 1.06
CA THR A 170 12.36 4.89 1.22
C THR A 170 11.17 4.52 2.09
N THR A 171 10.61 5.49 2.80
CA THR A 171 9.39 5.30 3.58
C THR A 171 8.19 5.25 2.64
N LEU A 172 7.41 4.19 2.76
CA LEU A 172 6.14 4.02 2.05
C LEU A 172 4.97 4.54 2.90
N HIS A 173 4.94 4.17 4.18
CA HIS A 173 3.97 4.66 5.16
C HIS A 173 4.66 5.04 6.46
N ALA A 174 4.17 6.10 7.11
CA ALA A 174 4.52 6.46 8.47
C ALA A 174 3.27 7.01 9.17
N GLN A 175 2.82 6.34 10.24
CA GLN A 175 1.60 6.73 10.93
C GLN A 175 1.75 6.54 12.43
N PRO A 176 1.22 7.47 13.25
CA PRO A 176 1.17 7.30 14.68
C PRO A 176 0.20 6.16 15.04
N VAL A 177 0.70 5.23 15.87
CA VAL A 177 -0.08 4.09 16.35
C VAL A 177 -0.55 4.28 17.79
N SER A 178 0.17 5.10 18.56
CA SER A 178 -0.18 5.42 19.95
C SER A 178 0.36 6.79 20.32
N TRP A 179 -0.37 7.47 21.17
CA TRP A 179 0.06 8.70 21.85
C TRP A 179 0.11 8.47 23.34
N THR A 180 1.02 9.18 24.01
CA THR A 180 1.15 9.20 25.45
C THR A 180 1.15 10.65 25.95
N LEU A 181 0.56 10.91 27.10
CA LEU A 181 0.60 12.22 27.74
C LEU A 181 0.88 12.02 29.24
N ASP A 182 2.01 12.56 29.71
CA ASP A 182 2.48 12.41 31.09
C ASP A 182 2.52 10.94 31.57
N GLY A 183 2.82 9.99 30.66
CA GLY A 183 2.86 8.56 30.96
C GLY A 183 1.54 7.80 30.77
N GLU A 184 0.43 8.46 30.53
CA GLU A 184 -0.82 7.81 30.16
C GLU A 184 -0.77 7.38 28.69
N HIS A 185 -0.93 6.07 28.45
CA HIS A 185 -0.77 5.43 27.14
C HIS A 185 -2.11 5.22 26.42
N GLY A 186 -2.02 5.01 25.10
CA GLY A 186 -3.15 4.54 24.29
C GLY A 186 -4.12 5.65 23.86
N LEU A 187 -3.70 6.90 23.92
CA LEU A 187 -4.48 8.00 23.41
C LEU A 187 -4.60 7.94 21.89
N ARG A 188 -5.80 8.13 21.35
CA ARG A 188 -6.04 8.18 19.88
C ARG A 188 -5.70 9.55 19.29
N ASP A 189 -6.12 10.62 19.99
CA ASP A 189 -5.83 12.01 19.64
C ASP A 189 -5.51 12.77 20.93
N PRO A 190 -4.28 13.27 21.08
CA PRO A 190 -3.87 14.01 22.26
C PRO A 190 -4.30 15.48 22.23
N LYS A 191 -4.76 16.00 21.08
CA LYS A 191 -5.07 17.42 20.90
C LYS A 191 -6.14 17.90 21.89
N GLY A 192 -5.86 19.03 22.49
CA GLY A 192 -6.75 19.67 23.47
C GLY A 192 -6.67 19.11 24.89
N LEU A 193 -5.97 17.98 25.11
CA LEU A 193 -5.68 17.46 26.45
C LEU A 193 -4.64 18.31 27.15
N SER A 194 -4.69 18.35 28.49
CA SER A 194 -3.73 19.08 29.31
C SER A 194 -2.64 18.13 29.82
N GLY A 195 -1.37 18.50 29.65
CA GLY A 195 -0.23 17.73 30.09
C GLY A 195 1.08 18.47 29.83
N ARG A 196 2.19 17.86 30.25
CA ARG A 196 3.54 18.44 30.15
C ARG A 196 4.43 17.75 29.12
N ARG A 197 4.23 16.46 28.92
CA ARG A 197 5.08 15.62 28.05
C ARG A 197 4.20 14.81 27.11
N LEU A 198 4.38 15.07 25.81
CA LEU A 198 3.67 14.38 24.74
C LEU A 198 4.60 13.36 24.10
N GLY A 199 4.25 12.09 24.15
CA GLY A 199 4.92 11.00 23.48
C GLY A 199 4.12 10.49 22.29
N VAL A 200 4.83 9.93 21.32
CA VAL A 200 4.25 9.25 20.14
C VAL A 200 5.03 8.00 19.79
N ASP A 201 4.29 6.92 19.49
CA ASP A 201 4.81 5.73 18.83
C ASP A 201 4.41 5.79 17.36
N LEU A 202 5.37 5.71 16.46
CA LEU A 202 5.21 5.80 15.02
C LEU A 202 5.49 4.44 14.38
N HIS A 203 4.54 3.87 13.65
CA HIS A 203 4.80 2.75 12.76
C HIS A 203 5.30 3.26 11.41
N ILE A 204 6.38 2.68 10.92
CA ILE A 204 7.04 3.06 9.67
C ILE A 204 7.18 1.82 8.81
N LEU A 205 6.62 1.88 7.60
CA LEU A 205 6.81 0.87 6.56
C LEU A 205 7.76 1.41 5.51
N THR A 206 8.90 0.76 5.34
CA THR A 206 9.89 1.12 4.31
C THR A 206 9.96 0.07 3.22
N VAL A 207 10.34 0.49 2.01
CA VAL A 207 10.55 -0.37 0.84
C VAL A 207 11.86 0.00 0.14
N ALA A 208 12.34 -0.86 -0.77
CA ALA A 208 13.45 -0.52 -1.64
C ALA A 208 13.11 0.72 -2.50
N GLU A 209 14.01 1.69 -2.53
CA GLU A 209 13.82 2.92 -3.30
C GLU A 209 13.71 2.65 -4.80
N SER A 210 14.44 1.63 -5.30
CA SER A 210 14.36 1.18 -6.68
C SER A 210 12.95 0.72 -7.07
N ALA A 211 12.27 -0.05 -6.22
CA ALA A 211 10.91 -0.52 -6.47
C ALA A 211 9.92 0.64 -6.56
N MET A 212 10.06 1.64 -5.68
CA MET A 212 9.25 2.85 -5.70
C MET A 212 9.47 3.67 -6.98
N ARG A 213 10.74 3.89 -7.36
CA ARG A 213 11.08 4.62 -8.59
C ARG A 213 10.58 3.92 -9.84
N ASN A 214 10.63 2.59 -9.90
CA ASN A 214 10.15 1.84 -11.04
C ASN A 214 8.64 2.03 -11.25
N VAL A 215 7.84 1.98 -10.18
CA VAL A 215 6.40 2.27 -10.27
C VAL A 215 6.16 3.69 -10.78
N ALA A 216 6.87 4.68 -10.24
CA ALA A 216 6.73 6.07 -10.67
C ALA A 216 7.09 6.25 -12.16
N THR A 217 8.18 5.64 -12.60
CA THR A 217 8.62 5.68 -14.00
C THR A 217 7.57 5.06 -14.92
N ALA A 218 7.04 3.89 -14.57
CA ALA A 218 6.02 3.22 -15.37
C ALA A 218 4.72 4.04 -15.49
N LEU A 219 4.30 4.72 -14.42
CA LEU A 219 3.16 5.64 -14.46
C LEU A 219 3.42 6.83 -15.38
N LEU A 220 4.58 7.49 -15.23
CA LEU A 220 4.97 8.63 -16.06
C LEU A 220 5.05 8.24 -17.55
N SER A 221 5.58 7.06 -17.86
CA SER A 221 5.61 6.53 -19.24
C SER A 221 4.20 6.26 -19.80
N ALA A 222 3.20 6.07 -18.94
CA ALA A 222 1.80 5.94 -19.33
C ALA A 222 1.04 7.29 -19.33
N ASP A 223 1.76 8.41 -19.31
CA ASP A 223 1.23 9.78 -19.26
C ASP A 223 0.42 10.08 -17.99
N LEU A 224 0.72 9.37 -16.88
CA LEU A 224 0.08 9.55 -15.60
C LEU A 224 1.04 10.18 -14.58
N GLU A 225 0.64 11.29 -14.01
CA GLU A 225 1.35 11.92 -12.90
C GLU A 225 1.08 11.12 -11.61
N PRO A 226 2.10 10.53 -10.97
CA PRO A 226 1.90 9.78 -9.74
C PRO A 226 1.51 10.72 -8.58
N VAL A 227 0.32 10.52 -8.04
CA VAL A 227 -0.18 11.22 -6.86
C VAL A 227 0.41 10.62 -5.59
N GLY A 228 0.56 9.31 -5.57
CA GLY A 228 1.16 8.57 -4.47
C GLY A 228 1.23 7.07 -4.77
N VAL A 229 1.90 6.36 -3.87
CA VAL A 229 1.98 4.89 -3.88
C VAL A 229 1.58 4.36 -2.51
N VAL A 230 0.80 3.30 -2.48
CA VAL A 230 0.23 2.70 -1.27
C VAL A 230 0.66 1.23 -1.19
N SER A 231 0.97 0.75 0.00
CA SER A 231 1.19 -0.69 0.21
C SER A 231 -0.07 -1.48 -0.11
N THR A 232 0.04 -2.54 -0.92
CA THR A 232 -1.07 -3.45 -1.19
C THR A 232 -1.58 -4.08 0.11
N ALA A 233 -0.70 -4.50 1.02
CA ALA A 233 -1.10 -5.04 2.33
C ALA A 233 -2.00 -4.08 3.13
N TYR A 234 -1.71 -2.79 3.07
CA TYR A 234 -2.53 -1.75 3.72
C TYR A 234 -3.86 -1.53 3.00
N ALA A 235 -3.82 -1.41 1.67
CA ALA A 235 -5.01 -1.17 0.86
C ALA A 235 -6.01 -2.33 0.94
N SER A 236 -5.53 -3.58 0.86
CA SER A 236 -6.35 -4.80 0.98
C SER A 236 -7.03 -4.85 2.35
N ALA A 237 -6.29 -4.59 3.43
CA ALA A 237 -6.86 -4.59 4.77
C ALA A 237 -7.94 -3.52 4.96
N LEU A 238 -7.71 -2.30 4.47
CA LEU A 238 -8.71 -1.23 4.54
C LEU A 238 -9.99 -1.55 3.75
N SER A 239 -9.89 -2.37 2.70
CA SER A 239 -11.05 -2.75 1.90
C SER A 239 -11.82 -3.94 2.47
N CYS A 240 -11.16 -4.81 3.24
CA CYS A 240 -11.73 -6.06 3.75
C CYS A 240 -12.16 -5.98 5.22
N LEU A 241 -11.41 -5.26 6.06
CA LEU A 241 -11.67 -5.21 7.50
C LEU A 241 -12.70 -4.15 7.85
N MET A 242 -13.67 -4.54 8.67
CA MET A 242 -14.60 -3.60 9.29
C MET A 242 -13.92 -2.76 10.37
N GLY A 243 -14.52 -1.61 10.73
CA GLY A 243 -13.92 -0.70 11.70
C GLY A 243 -13.72 -1.31 13.09
N ASP A 244 -14.66 -2.13 13.55
CA ASP A 244 -14.57 -2.87 14.81
C ASP A 244 -13.48 -3.95 14.78
N GLU A 245 -13.29 -4.66 13.66
CA GLU A 245 -12.19 -5.60 13.49
C GLU A 245 -10.83 -4.90 13.55
N GLN A 246 -10.70 -3.75 12.88
CA GLN A 246 -9.49 -2.93 12.95
C GLN A 246 -9.21 -2.43 14.37
N ASP A 247 -10.25 -2.08 15.13
CA ASP A 247 -10.14 -1.59 16.51
C ASP A 247 -9.75 -2.68 17.50
N HIS A 248 -10.37 -3.85 17.41
CA HIS A 248 -10.10 -4.97 18.33
C HIS A 248 -8.79 -5.72 18.00
N GLY A 249 -8.36 -5.64 16.77
CA GLY A 249 -7.16 -6.31 16.27
C GLY A 249 -7.49 -7.39 15.26
N ALA A 250 -6.98 -7.22 14.04
CA ALA A 250 -7.18 -8.17 12.95
C ALA A 250 -5.92 -8.31 12.09
N ALA A 251 -5.76 -9.50 11.52
CA ALA A 251 -4.78 -9.77 10.48
C ALA A 251 -5.49 -9.88 9.13
N CYS A 252 -4.97 -9.19 8.12
CA CYS A 252 -5.38 -9.37 6.73
C CYS A 252 -4.25 -10.06 5.98
N ILE A 253 -4.56 -11.14 5.27
CA ILE A 253 -3.63 -11.87 4.40
C ILE A 253 -4.15 -11.76 2.98
N ASP A 254 -3.37 -11.12 2.13
CA ASP A 254 -3.63 -10.96 0.69
C ASP A 254 -2.83 -12.02 -0.08
N LEU A 255 -3.50 -13.03 -0.60
CA LEU A 255 -2.90 -14.13 -1.36
C LEU A 255 -2.86 -13.78 -2.85
N GLY A 256 -1.80 -13.09 -3.28
CA GLY A 256 -1.59 -12.71 -4.66
C GLY A 256 -1.03 -13.82 -5.56
N GLY A 257 -0.81 -13.50 -6.84
CA GLY A 257 -0.21 -14.43 -7.81
C GLY A 257 1.25 -14.75 -7.48
N GLY A 258 2.10 -13.74 -7.36
CA GLY A 258 3.54 -13.91 -7.17
C GLY A 258 4.04 -13.67 -5.75
N ALA A 259 3.20 -13.17 -4.86
CA ALA A 259 3.53 -12.89 -3.47
C ALA A 259 2.27 -12.88 -2.62
N SER A 260 2.43 -13.11 -1.31
CA SER A 260 1.37 -12.98 -0.30
C SER A 260 1.76 -11.89 0.70
N ALA A 261 0.90 -10.93 0.90
CA ALA A 261 1.13 -9.83 1.81
C ALA A 261 0.34 -10.04 3.11
N VAL A 262 0.90 -9.60 4.22
CA VAL A 262 0.26 -9.64 5.53
C VAL A 262 0.26 -8.26 6.15
N SER A 263 -0.84 -7.90 6.78
CA SER A 263 -0.94 -6.69 7.59
C SER A 263 -1.67 -6.97 8.90
N LEU A 264 -1.25 -6.28 9.96
CA LEU A 264 -1.88 -6.35 11.27
C LEU A 264 -2.42 -4.97 11.64
N PHE A 265 -3.68 -4.94 12.02
CA PHE A 265 -4.35 -3.76 12.55
C PHE A 265 -4.61 -3.92 14.04
N LEU A 266 -4.47 -2.85 14.77
CA LEU A 266 -4.82 -2.76 16.18
C LEU A 266 -5.24 -1.33 16.51
N ARG A 267 -6.35 -1.15 17.22
CA ARG A 267 -6.91 0.16 17.58
C ARG A 267 -7.14 1.07 16.37
N GLY A 268 -7.55 0.48 15.23
CA GLY A 268 -7.79 1.18 13.98
C GLY A 268 -6.53 1.63 13.24
N ARG A 269 -5.35 1.10 13.59
CA ARG A 269 -4.07 1.49 13.02
C ARG A 269 -3.31 0.29 12.47
N LEU A 270 -2.62 0.48 11.34
CA LEU A 270 -1.65 -0.49 10.85
C LEU A 270 -0.45 -0.51 11.81
N VAL A 271 -0.17 -1.66 12.41
CA VAL A 271 0.96 -1.84 13.34
C VAL A 271 2.06 -2.72 12.77
N PHE A 272 1.78 -3.47 11.71
CA PHE A 272 2.75 -4.32 11.03
C PHE A 272 2.30 -4.61 9.60
N ALA A 273 3.26 -4.68 8.67
CA ALA A 273 3.06 -5.22 7.33
C ALA A 273 4.35 -5.89 6.85
N ASP A 274 4.19 -7.02 6.17
CA ASP A 274 5.29 -7.78 5.58
C ASP A 274 4.83 -8.52 4.34
N LEU A 275 5.75 -9.19 3.64
CA LEU A 275 5.53 -9.89 2.40
C LEU A 275 6.29 -11.20 2.35
N VAL A 276 5.59 -12.25 1.95
CA VAL A 276 6.18 -13.54 1.57
C VAL A 276 6.16 -13.64 0.04
N ARG A 277 7.30 -13.90 -0.58
CA ARG A 277 7.41 -14.01 -2.05
C ARG A 277 6.95 -15.38 -2.57
N LEU A 278 5.78 -15.80 -2.09
CA LEU A 278 5.05 -16.99 -2.50
C LEU A 278 3.60 -16.61 -2.77
N GLY A 279 3.03 -17.15 -3.83
CA GLY A 279 1.65 -16.88 -4.23
C GLY A 279 1.12 -17.98 -5.13
N GLY A 280 -0.04 -17.76 -5.73
CA GLY A 280 -0.75 -18.74 -6.56
C GLY A 280 0.05 -19.27 -7.76
N GLU A 281 0.97 -18.48 -8.31
CA GLU A 281 1.85 -18.91 -9.42
C GLU A 281 2.81 -20.02 -8.99
N HIS A 282 3.24 -20.05 -7.73
CA HIS A 282 4.09 -21.12 -7.22
C HIS A 282 3.34 -22.44 -7.18
N VAL A 283 2.06 -22.42 -6.78
CA VAL A 283 1.18 -23.60 -6.86
C VAL A 283 1.03 -24.07 -8.32
N THR A 284 0.84 -23.14 -9.25
CA THR A 284 0.76 -23.45 -10.69
C THR A 284 2.03 -24.10 -11.19
N LEU A 285 3.20 -23.57 -10.82
CA LEU A 285 4.50 -24.13 -11.19
C LEU A 285 4.72 -25.53 -10.59
N ASP A 286 4.27 -25.78 -9.37
CA ASP A 286 4.34 -27.10 -8.74
C ASP A 286 3.43 -28.11 -9.44
N VAL A 287 2.22 -27.70 -9.84
CA VAL A 287 1.32 -28.51 -10.67
C VAL A 287 1.94 -28.79 -12.05
N SER A 288 2.48 -27.75 -12.70
CA SER A 288 3.18 -27.86 -13.99
C SER A 288 4.33 -28.91 -13.94
N ARG A 289 5.17 -28.82 -12.92
CA ARG A 289 6.30 -29.75 -12.72
C ARG A 289 5.84 -31.16 -12.37
N GLY A 290 4.81 -31.29 -11.52
CA GLY A 290 4.31 -32.58 -11.05
C GLY A 290 3.62 -33.39 -12.14
N PHE A 291 2.92 -32.71 -13.07
CA PHE A 291 2.16 -33.37 -14.16
C PHE A 291 2.82 -33.23 -15.54
N GLY A 292 3.89 -32.46 -15.67
CA GLY A 292 4.56 -32.22 -16.95
C GLY A 292 3.74 -31.33 -17.90
N PHE A 293 2.86 -30.47 -17.37
CA PHE A 293 2.04 -29.55 -18.14
C PHE A 293 2.77 -28.23 -18.42
N ASP A 294 2.35 -27.53 -19.48
CA ASP A 294 2.67 -26.13 -19.61
C ASP A 294 1.97 -25.29 -18.53
N PHE A 295 2.43 -24.03 -18.37
CA PHE A 295 1.93 -23.16 -17.31
C PHE A 295 0.41 -22.90 -17.42
N ASP A 296 -0.08 -22.69 -18.64
CA ASP A 296 -1.50 -22.35 -18.86
C ASP A 296 -2.42 -23.54 -18.62
N ALA A 297 -1.98 -24.76 -18.98
CA ALA A 297 -2.69 -25.99 -18.65
C ALA A 297 -2.71 -26.26 -17.14
N ALA A 298 -1.55 -26.04 -16.46
CA ALA A 298 -1.46 -26.18 -15.02
C ALA A 298 -2.31 -25.14 -14.28
N GLU A 299 -2.35 -23.91 -14.78
CA GLU A 299 -3.22 -22.84 -14.20
C GLU A 299 -4.70 -23.18 -14.33
N ARG A 300 -5.12 -23.67 -15.52
CA ARG A 300 -6.49 -24.14 -15.71
C ARG A 300 -6.83 -25.30 -14.79
N LEU A 301 -5.94 -26.28 -14.64
CA LEU A 301 -6.17 -27.39 -13.73
C LEU A 301 -6.30 -26.94 -12.30
N LYS A 302 -5.42 -26.04 -11.82
CA LYS A 302 -5.47 -25.44 -10.49
C LYS A 302 -6.80 -24.72 -10.26
N ILE A 303 -7.29 -23.96 -11.22
CA ILE A 303 -8.54 -23.19 -11.09
C ILE A 303 -9.76 -24.10 -11.06
N LEU A 304 -9.80 -25.12 -11.91
CA LEU A 304 -10.97 -25.97 -12.09
C LEU A 304 -11.06 -27.08 -11.04
N GLU A 305 -9.92 -27.69 -10.69
CA GLU A 305 -9.86 -28.89 -9.84
C GLU A 305 -9.17 -28.65 -8.50
N GLY A 306 -8.56 -27.48 -8.31
CA GLY A 306 -7.83 -27.14 -7.09
C GLY A 306 -8.78 -26.95 -5.91
N SER A 307 -8.42 -27.53 -4.75
CA SER A 307 -9.12 -27.35 -3.49
C SER A 307 -8.15 -27.20 -2.35
N ALA A 308 -8.40 -26.23 -1.47
CA ALA A 308 -7.67 -26.09 -0.21
C ALA A 308 -8.19 -27.06 0.88
N ILE A 309 -9.31 -27.73 0.63
CA ILE A 309 -9.89 -28.70 1.55
C ILE A 309 -9.38 -30.08 1.15
N ALA A 310 -8.78 -30.79 2.10
CA ALA A 310 -8.36 -32.18 1.87
C ALA A 310 -9.60 -33.04 1.54
N LEU A 311 -9.61 -33.60 0.34
CA LEU A 311 -10.66 -34.55 -0.05
C LEU A 311 -10.50 -35.84 0.79
N GLY A 312 -11.61 -36.32 1.36
CA GLY A 312 -11.64 -37.63 2.03
C GLY A 312 -11.24 -38.75 1.06
N SER A 313 -10.75 -39.87 1.59
CA SER A 313 -10.27 -41.00 0.77
C SER A 313 -11.30 -41.53 -0.24
N SER A 314 -12.58 -41.34 0.00
CA SER A 314 -13.70 -41.70 -0.89
C SER A 314 -13.93 -40.75 -2.06
N MET A 315 -13.33 -39.56 -2.05
CA MET A 315 -13.48 -38.54 -3.11
C MET A 315 -12.23 -38.36 -3.98
N ARG A 316 -11.23 -39.22 -3.85
CA ARG A 316 -10.06 -39.22 -4.72
C ARG A 316 -10.42 -39.81 -6.08
N GLY A 317 -11.09 -39.02 -6.91
CA GLY A 317 -11.30 -39.34 -8.32
C GLY A 317 -10.04 -39.15 -9.14
N ALA A 318 -9.92 -39.92 -10.23
CA ALA A 318 -8.87 -39.65 -11.23
C ALA A 318 -9.21 -38.32 -11.94
N ILE A 319 -8.27 -37.40 -11.99
CA ILE A 319 -8.38 -36.17 -12.80
C ILE A 319 -8.24 -36.62 -14.26
N GLY A 320 -9.33 -36.59 -15.02
CA GLY A 320 -9.29 -36.84 -16.46
C GLY A 320 -8.65 -35.65 -17.16
N VAL A 321 -7.47 -35.86 -17.72
CA VAL A 321 -6.79 -34.86 -18.55
C VAL A 321 -7.20 -35.17 -20.00
N GLY A 322 -8.16 -34.41 -20.53
CA GLY A 322 -8.54 -34.43 -21.92
C GLY A 322 -7.73 -33.46 -22.76
#